data_d20b64d26f9392df4d4f01545b0e683f
#
_entry.id   d20b64d26f9392df4d4f01545b0e683f
#
_cell.length_a   1.000
_cell.length_b   1.000
_cell.length_c   1.000
_cell.angle_alpha   90.00
_cell.angle_beta   90.00
_cell.angle_gamma   90.00
#
_symmetry.space_group_name_H-M   'P 1'
#
loop_
_entity.id
_entity.type
_entity.pdbx_description
1 polymer ?
#
loop_
_entity_poly.entity_id
_entity_poly.type
_entity_poly.pdbx_seq_one_letter_code
_entity_poly.pdbx_strand_id
1 'polypeptide(L)' 'MAKIQLNGKKISINSKITIYDLLKKFKLNNQKVAIEHNGIIIPKSNYKKKYLKSDDKLEVVHFIGGG' A
#
# COMPACT_ATOMS: atom_id res chain seq x y z
N MET A 1 -3.82 5.54 -15.95
CA MET A 1 -3.13 4.65 -15.01
C MET A 1 -2.01 5.40 -14.32
N ALA A 2 -1.74 5.05 -13.10
CA ALA A 2 -0.67 5.67 -12.33
C ALA A 2 0.47 4.66 -12.14
N LYS A 3 1.69 5.17 -12.02
CA LYS A 3 2.85 4.34 -11.73
C LYS A 3 3.37 4.69 -10.35
N ILE A 4 3.53 3.68 -9.53
CA ILE A 4 4.04 3.84 -8.18
C ILE A 4 5.20 2.88 -7.95
N GLN A 5 5.90 3.05 -6.83
CA GLN A 5 6.88 2.08 -6.38
C GLN A 5 6.27 1.28 -5.23
N LEU A 6 6.36 -0.04 -5.33
CA LEU A 6 5.96 -0.93 -4.26
C LEU A 6 7.16 -1.77 -3.85
N ASN A 7 7.67 -1.52 -2.66
CA ASN A 7 8.89 -2.16 -2.16
C ASN A 7 10.04 -2.06 -3.16
N GLY A 8 10.23 -0.88 -3.74
CA GLY A 8 11.29 -0.62 -4.69
C GLY A 8 11.02 -1.01 -6.12
N LYS A 9 9.89 -1.67 -6.39
CA LYS A 9 9.54 -2.06 -7.76
C LYS A 9 8.51 -1.10 -8.33
N LYS A 10 8.72 -0.70 -9.58
CA LYS A 10 7.74 0.14 -10.26
C LYS A 10 6.61 -0.73 -10.79
N ILE A 11 5.39 -0.36 -10.46
CA ILE A 11 4.20 -1.05 -10.95
C ILE A 11 3.20 -0.03 -11.46
N SER A 12 2.32 -0.47 -12.33
CA SER A 12 1.20 0.34 -12.83
C SER A 12 -0.06 -0.05 -12.07
N ILE A 13 -0.82 0.94 -11.67
CA ILE A 13 -2.09 0.72 -10.98
C ILE A 13 -3.16 1.54 -11.65
N ASN A 14 -4.42 1.18 -11.40
CA ASN A 14 -5.54 1.99 -11.84
C ASN A 14 -5.53 3.31 -11.06
N SER A 15 -5.96 4.37 -11.74
CA SER A 15 -6.13 5.64 -11.05
C SER A 15 -7.19 5.52 -9.97
N LYS A 16 -7.04 6.30 -8.90
CA LYS A 16 -8.06 6.40 -7.85
C LYS A 16 -8.30 5.11 -7.09
N ILE A 17 -7.26 4.34 -6.85
CA ILE A 17 -7.38 3.22 -5.92
C ILE A 17 -6.78 3.60 -4.58
N THR A 18 -7.29 2.97 -3.53
CA THR A 18 -6.79 3.18 -2.18
C THR A 18 -5.71 2.18 -1.84
N ILE A 19 -5.02 2.41 -0.73
CA ILE A 19 -4.07 1.43 -0.21
C ILE A 19 -4.77 0.09 0.02
N TYR A 20 -6.00 0.13 0.56
CA TYR A 20 -6.77 -1.08 0.79
C TYR A 20 -7.01 -1.85 -0.52
N ASP A 21 -7.38 -1.14 -1.59
CA ASP A 21 -7.61 -1.77 -2.89
C ASP A 21 -6.34 -2.44 -3.40
N LEU A 22 -5.20 -1.78 -3.21
CA LEU A 22 -3.92 -2.34 -3.64
C LEU A 22 -3.60 -3.62 -2.88
N LEU A 23 -3.79 -3.62 -1.56
CA LEU A 23 -3.53 -4.80 -0.75
C LEU A 23 -4.41 -5.96 -1.18
N LYS A 24 -5.68 -5.70 -1.48
CA LYS A 24 -6.58 -6.73 -1.99
C LYS A 24 -6.10 -7.29 -3.32
N LYS A 25 -5.65 -6.42 -4.21
CA LYS A 25 -5.19 -6.83 -5.52
C LYS A 25 -4.03 -7.82 -5.43
N PHE A 26 -3.13 -7.59 -4.48
CA PHE A 26 -1.97 -8.47 -4.28
C PHE A 26 -2.23 -9.55 -3.25
N LYS A 27 -3.49 -9.70 -2.82
CA LYS A 27 -3.90 -10.73 -1.87
C LYS A 27 -3.13 -10.65 -0.54
N LEU A 28 -2.83 -9.45 -0.12
CA LEU A 28 -2.16 -9.21 1.14
C LEU A 28 -3.18 -8.99 2.24
N ASN A 29 -2.91 -9.56 3.41
CA ASN A 29 -3.80 -9.41 4.56
C ASN A 29 -3.52 -8.08 5.25
N ASN A 30 -4.46 -7.14 5.15
CA ASN A 30 -4.27 -5.80 5.71
C ASN A 30 -4.13 -5.79 7.23
N GLN A 31 -4.49 -6.88 7.91
CA GLN A 31 -4.30 -7.00 9.34
C GLN A 31 -2.88 -7.39 9.72
N LYS A 32 -2.11 -7.90 8.76
CA LYS A 32 -0.78 -8.43 9.04
C LYS A 32 0.33 -7.66 8.34
N VAL A 33 0.03 -6.46 7.87
CA VAL A 33 1.04 -5.63 7.21
C VAL A 33 1.06 -4.25 7.82
N ALA A 34 2.23 -3.62 7.72
CA ALA A 34 2.40 -2.20 8.01
C ALA A 34 2.72 -1.51 6.69
N ILE A 35 2.17 -0.33 6.50
CA ILE A 35 2.34 0.43 5.26
C ILE A 35 3.03 1.74 5.56
N GLU A 36 4.08 2.03 4.79
CA GLU A 36 4.70 3.34 4.79
C GLU A 36 4.46 3.96 3.42
N HIS A 37 3.91 5.15 3.41
CA HIS A 37 3.55 5.85 2.19
C HIS A 37 4.36 7.14 2.13
N ASN A 38 5.27 7.21 1.16
CA ASN A 38 6.16 8.37 1.01
C ASN A 38 6.89 8.72 2.31
N GLY A 39 7.34 7.69 3.03
CA GLY A 39 8.08 7.88 4.28
C GLY A 39 7.21 8.03 5.52
N ILE A 40 5.90 7.96 5.38
CA ILE A 40 4.99 8.17 6.51
C ILE A 40 4.21 6.89 6.77
N ILE A 41 4.21 6.46 8.03
CA ILE A 41 3.44 5.29 8.45
C ILE A 41 1.96 5.62 8.38
N ILE A 42 1.18 4.78 7.72
CA ILE A 42 -0.25 4.98 7.56
C ILE A 42 -0.99 4.06 8.53
N PRO A 43 -1.85 4.61 9.39
CA PRO A 43 -2.67 3.77 10.27
C PRO A 43 -3.63 2.90 9.45
N LYS A 44 -3.92 1.72 9.95
CA LYS A 44 -4.83 0.79 9.27
C LYS A 44 -6.19 1.40 9.02
N SER A 45 -6.66 2.24 9.94
CA SER A 45 -7.95 2.89 9.79
C SER A 45 -8.00 3.81 8.56
N ASN A 46 -6.86 4.18 8.02
CA ASN A 46 -6.81 5.07 6.86
C ASN A 46 -6.59 4.34 5.54
N TYR A 47 -6.43 3.02 5.55
CA TYR A 47 -6.14 2.29 4.32
C TYR A 47 -7.23 2.47 3.26
N LYS A 48 -8.49 2.53 3.67
CA LYS A 48 -9.61 2.70 2.75
C LYS A 48 -9.83 4.15 2.34
N LYS A 49 -9.16 5.07 3.00
CA LYS A 49 -9.31 6.50 2.74
C LYS A 49 -8.15 7.11 1.98
N LYS A 50 -7.00 6.44 1.97
CA LYS A 50 -5.79 6.97 1.37
C LYS A 50 -5.69 6.50 -0.06
N TYR A 51 -5.85 7.45 -0.99
CA TYR A 51 -5.74 7.16 -2.41
C TYR A 51 -4.29 7.26 -2.86
N LEU A 52 -3.95 6.44 -3.82
CA LEU A 52 -2.62 6.42 -4.41
C LEU A 52 -2.60 7.27 -5.67
N LYS A 53 -1.46 7.87 -5.94
CA LYS A 53 -1.27 8.68 -7.13
C LYS A 53 0.12 8.41 -7.70
N SER A 54 0.35 8.88 -8.91
CA SER A 54 1.62 8.67 -9.60
C SER A 54 2.80 9.12 -8.75
N ASP A 55 3.87 8.35 -8.83
CA ASP A 55 5.13 8.58 -8.14
C ASP A 55 5.10 8.33 -6.64
N ASP A 56 3.99 7.83 -6.12
CA ASP A 56 3.94 7.42 -4.72
C ASP A 56 4.89 6.26 -4.47
N LYS A 57 5.46 6.24 -3.28
CA LYS A 57 6.33 5.15 -2.82
C LYS A 57 5.65 4.45 -1.66
N LEU A 58 5.40 3.17 -1.82
CA LEU A 58 4.82 2.35 -0.77
C LEU A 58 5.81 1.28 -0.34
N GLU A 59 5.93 1.13 0.97
CA GLU A 59 6.66 0.02 1.56
C GLU A 59 5.67 -0.81 2.35
N VAL A 60 5.65 -2.09 2.07
CA VAL A 60 4.76 -3.03 2.76
C VAL A 60 5.62 -3.99 3.54
N VAL A 61 5.43 -4.03 4.85
CA VAL A 61 6.17 -4.90 5.73
C VAL A 61 5.20 -5.87 6.38
N HIS A 62 5.46 -7.15 6.28
CA HIS A 62 4.65 -8.16 6.93
C HIS A 62 5.11 -8.36 8.37
N PHE A 63 4.15 -8.48 9.26
CA PHE A 63 4.45 -8.90 10.62
C PHE A 63 4.70 -10.40 10.64
N ILE A 64 5.75 -10.80 11.29
CA ILE A 64 6.11 -12.20 11.43
C ILE A 64 5.73 -12.66 12.84
N GLY A 65 5.18 -13.86 12.92
CA GLY A 65 4.96 -14.47 14.24
C GLY A 65 3.72 -14.01 14.94
N GLY A 66 2.62 -14.09 14.31
CA GLY A 66 1.34 -14.01 14.97
C GLY A 66 1.11 -12.77 15.82
N GLY A 67 1.64 -11.71 15.35
CA GLY A 67 1.38 -10.45 16.04
C GLY A 67 -0.10 -10.16 16.14
#